data_948455b361bb6b545d719593aefffa0a
#
_entry.id   948455b361bb6b545d719593aefffa0a
#
_cell.length_a   1.000
_cell.length_b   1.000
_cell.length_c   1.000
_cell.angle_alpha   90.00
_cell.angle_beta   90.00
_cell.angle_gamma   90.00
#
_symmetry.space_group_name_H-M   'P 1'
#
loop_
_entity.id
_entity.type
_entity.pdbx_description
1 polymer ?
#
loop_
_entity_poly.entity_id
_entity_poly.type
_entity_poly.pdbx_seq_one_letter_code
_entity_poly.pdbx_strand_id
1 'polypeptide(L)'
;IMIKGAIKDKENRYQLWRIWNQEKPLILFILLNPSNADHKNDDKTVKKLIGFTRKFEFGGFYLGNLYSLVATTPSPDRFIKDEDRNIKHIQIMKKKCKKIIVGWGNLGTYPNWLLDNISETMCLGINKNGTPKH
;
A
#
# COMPACT_ATOMS: atom_id res chain seq x y z
N ILE A 1 22.23 2.28 -2.69
CA ILE A 1 21.49 3.54 -2.45
C ILE A 1 20.01 3.28 -2.56
N MET A 2 19.25 3.72 -1.60
CA MET A 2 17.80 3.57 -1.60
C MET A 2 17.12 4.84 -2.10
N ILE A 3 16.24 4.70 -3.09
CA ILE A 3 15.39 5.79 -3.57
C ILE A 3 14.13 5.80 -2.70
N LYS A 4 13.88 6.92 -2.02
CA LYS A 4 12.73 7.09 -1.14
C LYS A 4 11.84 8.22 -1.66
N GLY A 5 10.54 8.04 -1.60
CA GLY A 5 9.61 9.08 -2.00
C GLY A 5 8.20 8.84 -1.50
N ALA A 6 7.37 9.85 -1.64
CA ALA A 6 5.96 9.80 -1.31
C ALA A 6 5.20 10.88 -2.06
N ILE A 7 3.93 10.63 -2.34
CA ILE A 7 2.99 11.63 -2.86
C ILE A 7 1.89 11.79 -1.82
N LYS A 8 1.77 12.98 -1.28
CA LYS A 8 0.77 13.27 -0.25
C LYS A 8 0.32 14.73 -0.32
N ASP A 9 -0.83 15.01 0.27
CA ASP A 9 -1.27 16.37 0.59
C ASP A 9 -1.38 16.52 2.11
N LYS A 10 -2.12 17.53 2.61
CA LYS A 10 -2.19 17.80 4.05
C LYS A 10 -2.65 16.61 4.90
N GLU A 11 -3.65 15.86 4.42
CA GLU A 11 -4.31 14.83 5.19
C GLU A 11 -4.19 13.43 4.60
N ASN A 12 -3.77 13.33 3.34
CA ASN A 12 -3.78 12.08 2.59
C ASN A 12 -2.39 11.72 2.10
N ARG A 13 -2.09 10.43 2.13
CA ARG A 13 -0.91 9.88 1.47
C ARG A 13 -1.38 8.89 0.42
N TYR A 14 -1.08 9.19 -0.86
CA TYR A 14 -1.53 8.38 -1.99
C TYR A 14 -0.51 7.35 -2.42
N GLN A 15 0.77 7.67 -2.33
CA GLN A 15 1.86 6.77 -2.70
C GLN A 15 3.03 6.93 -1.73
N LEU A 16 3.73 5.82 -1.49
CA LEU A 16 5.02 5.82 -0.83
C LEU A 16 5.87 4.76 -1.53
N TRP A 17 7.16 5.02 -1.69
CA TRP A 17 8.03 4.02 -2.30
C TRP A 17 9.40 3.97 -1.65
N ARG A 18 9.99 2.77 -1.74
CA ARG A 18 11.35 2.47 -1.32
C ARG A 18 11.92 1.53 -2.37
N ILE A 19 12.94 1.97 -3.12
CA ILE A 19 13.51 1.22 -4.22
C ILE A 19 15.03 1.19 -4.07
N TRP A 20 15.62 0.01 -4.10
CA TRP A 20 17.07 -0.15 -3.97
C TRP A 20 17.72 -0.85 -5.15
N ASN A 21 16.95 -1.47 -6.02
CA ASN A 21 17.47 -2.07 -7.24
C ASN A 21 16.42 -1.97 -8.36
N GLN A 22 16.62 -1.02 -9.25
CA GLN A 22 15.68 -0.76 -10.35
C GLN A 22 15.67 -1.85 -11.42
N GLU A 23 16.66 -2.72 -11.45
CA GLU A 23 16.73 -3.84 -12.39
C GLU A 23 15.87 -5.02 -11.97
N LYS A 24 15.48 -5.09 -10.71
CA LYS A 24 14.59 -6.14 -10.20
C LYS A 24 13.14 -5.66 -10.20
N PRO A 25 12.18 -6.60 -10.28
CA PRO A 25 10.78 -6.23 -10.22
C PRO A 25 10.39 -5.61 -8.89
N LEU A 26 9.31 -4.83 -8.91
CA LEU A 26 8.77 -4.15 -7.72
C LEU A 26 7.47 -4.80 -7.28
N ILE A 27 7.16 -4.65 -5.99
CA ILE A 27 5.88 -5.07 -5.40
C ILE A 27 5.04 -3.84 -5.10
N LEU A 28 3.71 -3.95 -5.30
CA LEU A 28 2.75 -2.99 -4.78
C LEU A 28 2.10 -3.60 -3.54
N PHE A 29 2.25 -2.93 -2.40
CA PHE A 29 1.50 -3.24 -1.19
C PHE A 29 0.30 -2.31 -1.09
N ILE A 30 -0.87 -2.87 -0.79
CA ILE A 30 -2.09 -2.10 -0.51
C ILE A 30 -2.54 -2.47 0.90
N LEU A 31 -2.42 -1.54 1.82
CA LEU A 31 -2.78 -1.72 3.23
C LEU A 31 -4.05 -0.91 3.57
N LEU A 32 -4.45 -0.86 4.83
CA LEU A 32 -5.72 -0.22 5.19
C LEU A 32 -5.66 1.30 5.03
N ASN A 33 -4.79 1.95 5.78
CA ASN A 33 -4.63 3.40 5.74
C ASN A 33 -3.19 3.80 6.04
N PRO A 34 -2.75 4.97 5.58
CA PRO A 34 -1.39 5.44 5.83
C PRO A 34 -1.14 5.69 7.32
N SER A 35 0.08 5.42 7.75
CA SER A 35 0.56 5.76 9.08
C SER A 35 1.57 6.92 8.98
N ASN A 36 2.55 6.98 9.87
CA ASN A 36 3.43 8.14 10.01
C ASN A 36 4.62 8.18 9.05
N ALA A 37 4.84 7.15 8.24
CA ALA A 37 5.95 7.16 7.29
C ALA A 37 5.72 8.19 6.18
N ASP A 38 6.80 8.83 5.75
CA ASP A 38 6.79 9.79 4.67
C ASP A 38 7.94 9.53 3.69
N HIS A 39 8.27 10.50 2.84
CA HIS A 39 9.32 10.35 1.85
C HIS A 39 10.72 10.11 2.45
N LYS A 40 10.95 10.45 3.72
CA LYS A 40 12.24 10.28 4.40
C LYS A 40 12.19 9.26 5.52
N ASN A 41 11.12 9.22 6.27
CA ASN A 41 11.03 8.50 7.54
C ASN A 41 10.28 7.20 7.39
N ASP A 42 10.85 6.11 7.90
CA ASP A 42 10.24 4.80 7.93
C ASP A 42 9.61 4.56 9.31
N ASP A 43 8.35 4.14 9.31
CA ASP A 43 7.72 3.63 10.53
C ASP A 43 7.91 2.11 10.62
N LYS A 44 7.33 1.48 11.65
CA LYS A 44 7.45 0.05 11.85
C LYS A 44 6.90 -0.76 10.67
N THR A 45 5.81 -0.31 10.07
CA THR A 45 5.20 -0.98 8.93
C THR A 45 6.13 -0.95 7.73
N VAL A 46 6.66 0.22 7.39
CA VAL A 46 7.57 0.37 6.25
C VAL A 46 8.84 -0.47 6.45
N LYS A 47 9.39 -0.49 7.66
CA LYS A 47 10.56 -1.32 7.96
C LYS A 47 10.29 -2.80 7.74
N LYS A 48 9.11 -3.29 8.14
CA LYS A 48 8.71 -4.68 7.89
C LYS A 48 8.56 -4.97 6.40
N LEU A 49 7.98 -4.03 5.64
CA LEU A 49 7.83 -4.20 4.20
C LEU A 49 9.18 -4.23 3.49
N ILE A 50 10.15 -3.42 3.92
CA ILE A 50 11.51 -3.46 3.39
C ILE A 50 12.12 -4.84 3.61
N GLY A 51 12.04 -5.37 4.83
CA GLY A 51 12.56 -6.69 5.16
C GLY A 51 11.91 -7.80 4.35
N PHE A 52 10.59 -7.79 4.24
CA PHE A 52 9.84 -8.75 3.44
C PHE A 52 10.25 -8.70 1.97
N THR A 53 10.31 -7.50 1.40
CA THR A 53 10.62 -7.29 -0.01
C THR A 53 12.03 -7.76 -0.37
N ARG A 54 13.00 -7.50 0.51
CA ARG A 54 14.38 -7.98 0.34
C ARG A 54 14.48 -9.50 0.43
N LYS A 55 13.73 -10.10 1.37
CA LYS A 55 13.72 -11.55 1.56
C LYS A 55 13.27 -12.29 0.30
N PHE A 56 12.29 -11.75 -0.42
CA PHE A 56 11.79 -12.33 -1.65
C PHE A 56 12.47 -11.80 -2.91
N GLU A 57 13.61 -11.10 -2.75
CA GLU A 57 14.48 -10.67 -3.83
C GLU A 57 13.87 -9.71 -4.85
N PHE A 58 12.92 -8.89 -4.41
CA PHE A 58 12.41 -7.79 -5.21
C PHE A 58 13.31 -6.55 -5.07
N GLY A 59 13.26 -5.66 -6.04
CA GLY A 59 14.10 -4.45 -6.06
C GLY A 59 13.55 -3.28 -5.29
N GLY A 60 12.36 -3.41 -4.73
CA GLY A 60 11.69 -2.36 -3.98
C GLY A 60 10.20 -2.52 -4.02
N PHE A 61 9.49 -1.52 -3.48
CA PHE A 61 8.03 -1.54 -3.42
C PHE A 61 7.43 -0.15 -3.54
N TYR A 62 6.19 -0.13 -3.99
CA TYR A 62 5.27 0.98 -3.82
C TYR A 62 4.25 0.58 -2.76
N LEU A 63 3.85 1.54 -1.94
CA LEU A 63 2.84 1.35 -0.90
C LEU A 63 1.66 2.28 -1.17
N GLY A 64 0.51 1.70 -1.41
CA GLY A 64 -0.77 2.38 -1.44
C GLY A 64 -1.64 1.89 -0.30
N ASN A 65 -2.78 2.53 -0.12
CA ASN A 65 -3.69 2.17 0.95
C ASN A 65 -5.12 2.12 0.42
N LEU A 66 -5.95 1.27 1.03
CA LEU A 66 -7.38 1.20 0.71
C LEU A 66 -8.02 2.58 0.88
N TYR A 67 -7.58 3.32 1.88
CA TYR A 67 -7.97 4.70 2.14
C TYR A 67 -6.71 5.57 2.21
N SER A 68 -6.76 6.77 1.65
CA SER A 68 -5.59 7.66 1.59
C SER A 68 -5.39 8.54 2.83
N LEU A 69 -6.42 8.69 3.66
CA LEU A 69 -6.36 9.55 4.84
C LEU A 69 -5.37 9.01 5.88
N VAL A 70 -4.44 9.85 6.31
CA VAL A 70 -3.50 9.51 7.37
C VAL A 70 -4.24 9.55 8.72
N ALA A 71 -4.36 8.38 9.36
CA ALA A 71 -5.04 8.27 10.65
C ALA A 71 -4.44 7.15 11.47
N THR A 72 -4.28 7.40 12.76
CA THR A 72 -3.80 6.40 13.72
C THR A 72 -4.94 5.49 14.18
N THR A 73 -6.17 6.01 14.21
CA THR A 73 -7.37 5.25 14.57
C THR A 73 -8.31 5.23 13.37
N PRO A 74 -8.38 4.13 12.63
CA PRO A 74 -9.23 4.07 11.44
C PRO A 74 -10.72 4.13 11.82
N SER A 75 -11.48 4.88 11.02
CA SER A 75 -12.93 4.97 11.10
C SER A 75 -13.48 5.03 9.68
N PRO A 76 -14.44 4.18 9.29
CA PRO A 76 -14.94 4.15 7.92
C PRO A 76 -15.43 5.50 7.40
N ASP A 77 -16.10 6.28 8.25
CA ASP A 77 -16.67 7.57 7.86
C ASP A 77 -15.60 8.61 7.46
N ARG A 78 -14.37 8.42 7.91
CA ARG A 78 -13.27 9.36 7.64
C ARG A 78 -12.55 9.08 6.33
N PHE A 79 -12.80 7.95 5.69
CA PHE A 79 -12.01 7.47 4.57
C PHE A 79 -12.65 7.63 3.20
N ILE A 80 -13.86 8.19 3.13
CA ILE A 80 -14.60 8.31 1.88
C ILE A 80 -14.07 9.45 1.00
N LYS A 81 -13.45 10.45 1.63
CA LYS A 81 -12.96 11.65 0.94
C LYS A 81 -11.77 11.32 0.04
N ASP A 82 -11.78 11.83 -1.19
CA ASP A 82 -10.72 11.65 -2.19
C ASP A 82 -10.51 10.21 -2.69
N GLU A 83 -11.56 9.37 -2.62
CA GLU A 83 -11.48 8.00 -3.08
C GLU A 83 -11.06 7.89 -4.55
N ASP A 84 -11.63 8.71 -5.45
CA ASP A 84 -11.30 8.68 -6.87
C ASP A 84 -9.83 9.01 -7.13
N ARG A 85 -9.28 9.96 -6.41
CA ARG A 85 -7.86 10.32 -6.51
C ARG A 85 -6.98 9.18 -6.03
N ASN A 86 -7.36 8.55 -4.92
CA ASN A 86 -6.62 7.40 -4.40
C ASN A 86 -6.62 6.23 -5.39
N ILE A 87 -7.75 5.94 -6.01
CA ILE A 87 -7.87 4.88 -7.01
C ILE A 87 -6.93 5.15 -8.19
N LYS A 88 -6.86 6.39 -8.68
CA LYS A 88 -5.95 6.76 -9.77
C LYS A 88 -4.49 6.50 -9.39
N HIS A 89 -4.10 6.84 -8.17
CA HIS A 89 -2.74 6.59 -7.70
C HIS A 89 -2.43 5.10 -7.58
N ILE A 90 -3.39 4.30 -7.12
CA ILE A 90 -3.24 2.84 -7.08
C ILE A 90 -3.06 2.27 -8.48
N GLN A 91 -3.81 2.74 -9.46
CA GLN A 91 -3.66 2.31 -10.85
C GLN A 91 -2.29 2.66 -11.42
N ILE A 92 -1.75 3.84 -11.09
CA ILE A 92 -0.42 4.26 -11.51
C ILE A 92 0.64 3.34 -10.91
N MET A 93 0.57 3.08 -9.61
CA MET A 93 1.52 2.20 -8.92
C MET A 93 1.46 0.78 -9.46
N LYS A 94 0.25 0.27 -9.73
CA LYS A 94 0.04 -1.06 -10.27
C LYS A 94 0.80 -1.26 -11.59
N LYS A 95 0.83 -0.26 -12.45
CA LYS A 95 1.54 -0.35 -13.74
C LYS A 95 3.05 -0.46 -13.58
N LYS A 96 3.59 0.01 -12.46
CA LYS A 96 5.02 0.00 -12.17
C LYS A 96 5.48 -1.27 -11.46
N CYS A 97 4.55 -2.11 -11.00
CA CYS A 97 4.84 -3.25 -10.15
C CYS A 97 4.44 -4.56 -10.82
N LYS A 98 5.18 -5.62 -10.52
CA LYS A 98 4.92 -6.96 -11.05
C LYS A 98 3.95 -7.76 -10.19
N LYS A 99 3.97 -7.55 -8.88
CA LYS A 99 3.14 -8.27 -7.91
C LYS A 99 2.34 -7.28 -7.07
N ILE A 100 1.17 -7.71 -6.63
CA ILE A 100 0.32 -6.94 -5.72
C ILE A 100 0.07 -7.78 -4.48
N ILE A 101 0.35 -7.20 -3.32
CA ILE A 101 0.06 -7.84 -2.03
C ILE A 101 -0.88 -6.92 -1.27
N VAL A 102 -2.02 -7.44 -0.85
CA VAL A 102 -3.00 -6.68 -0.10
C VAL A 102 -3.07 -7.17 1.34
N GLY A 103 -3.27 -6.25 2.28
CA GLY A 103 -3.40 -6.61 3.68
C GLY A 103 -4.05 -5.49 4.46
N TRP A 104 -5.20 -5.79 5.09
CA TRP A 104 -5.88 -4.86 5.99
C TRP A 104 -6.63 -5.64 7.06
N GLY A 105 -7.02 -4.93 8.12
CA GLY A 105 -7.71 -5.56 9.24
C GLY A 105 -9.19 -5.84 8.95
N ASN A 106 -9.92 -6.13 10.00
CA ASN A 106 -11.35 -6.46 9.92
C ASN A 106 -12.26 -5.31 9.47
N LEU A 107 -11.72 -4.09 9.38
CA LEU A 107 -12.49 -2.90 8.97
C LEU A 107 -12.66 -2.79 7.46
N GLY A 108 -11.91 -3.57 6.68
CA GLY A 108 -11.94 -3.48 5.23
C GLY A 108 -12.60 -4.69 4.59
N THR A 109 -13.24 -4.47 3.46
CA THR A 109 -13.71 -5.52 2.56
C THR A 109 -13.06 -5.24 1.21
N TYR A 110 -13.07 -6.24 0.31
CA TYR A 110 -12.55 -6.01 -1.04
C TYR A 110 -13.48 -5.04 -1.78
N PRO A 111 -13.03 -3.83 -2.11
CA PRO A 111 -13.84 -2.92 -2.91
C PRO A 111 -13.90 -3.41 -4.36
N ASN A 112 -15.01 -3.15 -5.05
CA ASN A 112 -15.20 -3.59 -6.43
C ASN A 112 -14.11 -3.07 -7.37
N TRP A 113 -13.67 -1.81 -7.20
CA TRP A 113 -12.62 -1.25 -8.04
C TRP A 113 -11.29 -2.00 -7.92
N LEU A 114 -11.02 -2.55 -6.75
CA LEU A 114 -9.81 -3.35 -6.53
C LEU A 114 -9.89 -4.68 -7.26
N LEU A 115 -11.03 -5.39 -7.13
CA LEU A 115 -11.24 -6.68 -7.80
C LEU A 115 -11.18 -6.56 -9.32
N ASP A 116 -11.69 -5.46 -9.88
CA ASP A 116 -11.70 -5.22 -11.31
C ASP A 116 -10.30 -4.93 -11.87
N ASN A 117 -9.36 -4.53 -11.03
CA ASN A 117 -8.04 -4.04 -11.45
C ASN A 117 -6.87 -4.96 -11.10
N ILE A 118 -7.11 -6.08 -10.45
CA ILE A 118 -6.02 -7.01 -10.08
C ILE A 118 -6.24 -8.39 -10.68
N SER A 119 -5.22 -8.87 -11.41
CA SER A 119 -5.19 -10.21 -11.97
C SER A 119 -4.44 -11.20 -11.09
N GLU A 120 -3.45 -10.75 -10.33
CA GLU A 120 -2.68 -11.56 -9.38
C GLU A 120 -2.57 -10.82 -8.07
N THR A 121 -3.13 -11.39 -7.02
CA THR A 121 -3.08 -10.80 -5.68
C THR A 121 -2.72 -11.86 -4.65
N MET A 122 -1.78 -11.52 -3.76
CA MET A 122 -1.44 -12.34 -2.60
C MET A 122 -1.81 -11.56 -1.34
N CYS A 123 -2.15 -12.30 -0.27
CA CYS A 123 -2.46 -11.71 1.02
C CYS A 123 -1.33 -11.94 2.01
N LEU A 124 -1.10 -10.98 2.91
CA LEU A 124 -0.18 -11.18 4.04
C LEU A 124 -0.77 -12.12 5.10
N GLY A 125 -2.06 -12.37 5.01
CA GLY A 125 -2.82 -13.26 5.87
C GLY A 125 -4.30 -12.96 5.70
N ILE A 126 -5.16 -13.79 6.32
CA ILE A 126 -6.61 -13.65 6.21
C ILE A 126 -7.23 -13.55 7.60
N ASN A 127 -8.08 -12.56 7.82
CA ASN A 127 -8.85 -12.41 9.04
C ASN A 127 -10.09 -13.32 9.04
N LYS A 128 -10.75 -13.43 10.21
CA LYS A 128 -11.92 -14.30 10.37
C LYS A 128 -13.07 -13.98 9.40
N ASN A 129 -13.22 -12.73 9.00
CA ASN A 129 -14.26 -12.32 8.04
C ASN A 129 -13.87 -12.51 6.58
N GLY A 130 -12.75 -13.17 6.30
CA GLY A 130 -12.26 -13.40 4.94
C GLY A 130 -11.44 -12.26 4.35
N THR A 131 -11.25 -11.15 5.06
CA THR A 131 -10.40 -10.06 4.59
C THR A 131 -8.93 -10.33 4.87
N PRO A 132 -8.00 -9.79 4.06
CA PRO A 132 -6.57 -9.95 4.31
C PRO A 132 -6.11 -9.31 5.62
N LYS A 133 -5.13 -9.91 6.27
CA LYS A 133 -4.49 -9.28 7.43
C LYS A 133 -3.62 -8.12 7.00
N HIS A 134 -3.57 -7.12 7.84
CA HIS A 134 -2.71 -5.97 7.64
C HIS A 134 -1.24 -6.30 7.85
#